data_e206b14dadcfb77343ae8acb69458284
#
_entry.id   e206b14dadcfb77343ae8acb69458284
#
_cell.length_a   1.000
_cell.length_b   1.000
_cell.length_c   1.000
_cell.angle_alpha   90.00
_cell.angle_beta   90.00
_cell.angle_gamma   90.00
#
_symmetry.space_group_name_H-M   'P 1'
#
loop_
_entity.id
_entity.type
_entity.pdbx_description
1 polymer ?
#
loop_
_entity_poly.entity_id
_entity_poly.type
_entity_poly.pdbx_seq_one_letter_code
_entity_poly.pdbx_strand_id
1 'polypeptide(L)'
;MIQWLMNIDRRIIFVFVFLGVALPLLANVFLPIKPTRDVIAVYDQFEKVAEDEGIVLLSFSYGASTEPEMQPMARAILRHCFSRNIKVVAVCLWPEAPGLARKVLEEIGDEFGKIYGEDYAFLGFKPGNFAVVLNMGQDFRDAFPQDNWGTPLEKLALTRDVRTLRDFDFVFDLAAGDSIEFWWIPYGQEKYGFPFAGGCTAVMAPDLFPFLQSKQMVGLLGGLAGAAEYETLVGRQDKATAGMSAQSMAHLIIVAFILFGNMAFFLSRRR
;
A
#
# COMPACT_ATOMS: atom_id res chain seq x y z
N MET A 1 -47.65 8.56 -0.64
CA MET A 1 -46.25 8.60 -0.19
C MET A 1 -45.59 7.21 -0.31
N ILE A 2 -46.12 6.12 0.26
CA ILE A 2 -45.56 4.76 0.18
C ILE A 2 -45.45 4.24 -1.26
N GLN A 3 -46.50 4.39 -2.09
CA GLN A 3 -46.46 3.97 -3.50
C GLN A 3 -45.42 4.76 -4.35
N TRP A 4 -45.17 6.02 -4.01
CA TRP A 4 -44.15 6.80 -4.67
C TRP A 4 -42.75 6.30 -4.32
N LEU A 5 -42.46 5.93 -3.06
CA LEU A 5 -41.22 5.32 -2.62
C LEU A 5 -40.95 3.97 -3.30
N MET A 6 -41.98 3.18 -3.55
CA MET A 6 -41.87 1.87 -4.23
C MET A 6 -41.60 2.03 -5.76
N ASN A 7 -41.95 3.16 -6.34
CA ASN A 7 -41.81 3.45 -7.77
C ASN A 7 -40.70 4.46 -8.08
N ILE A 8 -39.74 4.67 -7.17
CA ILE A 8 -38.59 5.51 -7.43
C ILE A 8 -37.82 4.97 -8.64
N ASP A 9 -37.66 5.82 -9.66
CA ASP A 9 -36.83 5.45 -10.81
C ASP A 9 -35.38 5.20 -10.34
N ARG A 10 -34.83 4.06 -10.74
CA ARG A 10 -33.44 3.68 -10.44
C ARG A 10 -32.43 4.73 -10.86
N ARG A 11 -32.75 5.59 -11.83
CA ARG A 11 -31.90 6.71 -12.26
C ARG A 11 -31.68 7.72 -11.11
N ILE A 12 -32.69 7.93 -10.28
CA ILE A 12 -32.60 8.80 -9.11
C ILE A 12 -31.58 8.23 -8.11
N ILE A 13 -31.66 6.92 -7.86
CA ILE A 13 -30.72 6.21 -6.97
C ILE A 13 -29.28 6.37 -7.49
N PHE A 14 -29.08 6.17 -8.80
CA PHE A 14 -27.75 6.31 -9.40
C PHE A 14 -27.21 7.76 -9.29
N VAL A 15 -28.08 8.77 -9.45
CA VAL A 15 -27.69 10.18 -9.26
C VAL A 15 -27.23 10.42 -7.81
N PHE A 16 -27.98 9.93 -6.82
CA PHE A 16 -27.59 10.08 -5.41
C PHE A 16 -26.29 9.36 -5.09
N VAL A 17 -26.07 8.13 -5.59
CA VAL A 17 -24.81 7.40 -5.42
C VAL A 17 -23.66 8.14 -6.10
N PHE A 18 -23.87 8.64 -7.34
CA PHE A 18 -22.88 9.43 -8.05
C PHE A 18 -22.51 10.71 -7.27
N LEU A 19 -23.47 11.46 -6.79
CA LEU A 19 -23.22 12.65 -5.97
C LEU A 19 -22.52 12.30 -4.66
N GLY A 20 -22.92 11.18 -4.03
CA GLY A 20 -22.29 10.69 -2.79
C GLY A 20 -20.83 10.30 -2.94
N VAL A 21 -20.39 9.93 -4.16
CA VAL A 21 -18.98 9.68 -4.48
C VAL A 21 -18.27 10.94 -4.94
N ALA A 22 -18.88 11.66 -5.89
CA ALA A 22 -18.24 12.79 -6.55
C ALA A 22 -18.02 13.98 -5.60
N LEU A 23 -19.01 14.31 -4.75
CA LEU A 23 -18.90 15.47 -3.85
C LEU A 23 -17.79 15.31 -2.80
N PRO A 24 -17.64 14.18 -2.07
CA PRO A 24 -16.52 14.00 -1.14
C PRO A 24 -15.15 14.06 -1.82
N LEU A 25 -15.03 13.49 -3.01
CA LEU A 25 -13.77 13.54 -3.77
C LEU A 25 -13.40 14.95 -4.23
N LEU A 26 -14.37 15.69 -4.74
CA LEU A 26 -14.13 17.06 -5.22
C LEU A 26 -13.92 18.06 -4.06
N ALA A 27 -14.60 17.86 -2.94
CA ALA A 27 -14.50 18.73 -1.77
C ALA A 27 -13.39 18.32 -0.81
N ASN A 28 -12.62 17.24 -1.09
CA ASN A 28 -11.62 16.68 -0.21
C ASN A 28 -12.15 16.48 1.22
N VAL A 29 -13.30 15.83 1.34
CA VAL A 29 -13.91 15.54 2.64
C VAL A 29 -13.17 14.33 3.25
N PHE A 30 -12.56 14.55 4.40
CA PHE A 30 -11.86 13.51 5.14
C PHE A 30 -12.69 13.08 6.34
N LEU A 31 -13.18 11.84 6.32
CA LEU A 31 -13.84 11.24 7.49
C LEU A 31 -12.77 10.73 8.46
N PRO A 32 -13.02 10.80 9.78
CA PRO A 32 -12.09 10.30 10.76
C PRO A 32 -11.93 8.78 10.63
N ILE A 33 -10.68 8.33 10.49
CA ILE A 33 -10.32 6.92 10.36
C ILE A 33 -9.49 6.55 11.59
N LYS A 34 -9.84 5.44 12.25
CA LYS A 34 -9.10 4.92 13.39
C LYS A 34 -8.17 3.81 12.91
N PRO A 35 -6.84 3.96 13.08
CA PRO A 35 -5.88 2.94 12.69
C PRO A 35 -6.08 1.63 13.44
N THR A 36 -5.93 0.53 12.72
CA THR A 36 -5.94 -0.83 13.26
C THR A 36 -4.58 -1.19 13.87
N ARG A 37 -4.53 -2.27 14.66
CA ARG A 37 -3.29 -2.72 15.31
C ARG A 37 -2.23 -3.12 14.30
N ASP A 38 -2.63 -3.75 13.21
CA ASP A 38 -1.70 -4.23 12.18
C ASP A 38 -1.06 -3.07 11.41
N VAL A 39 -1.82 -2.00 11.15
CA VAL A 39 -1.31 -0.77 10.54
C VAL A 39 -0.39 -0.01 11.49
N ILE A 40 -0.75 0.08 12.78
CA ILE A 40 0.10 0.70 13.82
C ILE A 40 1.43 -0.06 13.92
N ALA A 41 1.41 -1.39 13.90
CA ALA A 41 2.63 -2.18 13.97
C ALA A 41 3.59 -1.93 12.78
N VAL A 42 3.05 -1.70 11.57
CA VAL A 42 3.86 -1.28 10.43
C VAL A 42 4.47 0.11 10.67
N TYR A 43 3.67 1.06 11.15
CA TYR A 43 4.14 2.41 11.46
C TYR A 43 5.26 2.39 12.49
N ASP A 44 5.06 1.68 13.61
CA ASP A 44 6.04 1.55 14.69
C ASP A 44 7.35 0.89 14.21
N GLN A 45 7.26 -0.04 13.25
CA GLN A 45 8.46 -0.66 12.68
C GLN A 45 9.26 0.33 11.84
N PHE A 46 8.62 1.19 11.04
CA PHE A 46 9.32 2.27 10.33
C PHE A 46 9.94 3.28 11.30
N GLU A 47 9.24 3.63 12.41
CA GLU A 47 9.81 4.52 13.43
C GLU A 47 11.08 3.93 14.07
N LYS A 48 11.11 2.61 14.35
CA LYS A 48 12.35 1.95 14.83
C LYS A 48 13.49 2.07 13.83
N VAL A 49 13.22 1.85 12.53
CA VAL A 49 14.25 2.02 11.49
C VAL A 49 14.74 3.47 11.46
N ALA A 50 13.86 4.45 11.69
CA ALA A 50 14.23 5.86 11.73
C ALA A 50 15.15 6.20 12.93
N GLU A 51 14.90 5.59 14.09
CA GLU A 51 15.76 5.76 15.28
C GLU A 51 17.18 5.24 15.06
N ASP A 52 17.33 4.18 14.26
CA ASP A 52 18.62 3.54 13.95
C ASP A 52 19.31 4.13 12.70
N GLU A 53 18.74 5.17 12.06
CA GLU A 53 19.18 5.71 10.75
C GLU A 53 19.28 4.63 9.66
N GLY A 54 18.38 3.66 9.71
CA GLY A 54 18.43 2.42 8.95
C GLY A 54 18.02 2.54 7.50
N ILE A 55 18.07 1.39 6.81
CA ILE A 55 17.76 1.22 5.39
C ILE A 55 16.60 0.24 5.20
N VAL A 56 15.64 0.62 4.36
CA VAL A 56 14.46 -0.18 4.02
C VAL A 56 14.53 -0.66 2.58
N LEU A 57 14.18 -1.92 2.36
CA LEU A 57 13.89 -2.45 1.02
C LEU A 57 12.38 -2.36 0.76
N LEU A 58 11.98 -1.54 -0.22
CA LEU A 58 10.61 -1.51 -0.72
C LEU A 58 10.49 -2.33 -2.00
N SER A 59 9.61 -3.31 -2.00
CA SER A 59 9.29 -4.11 -3.18
C SER A 59 7.95 -3.69 -3.76
N PHE A 60 7.91 -3.53 -5.07
CA PHE A 60 6.72 -3.16 -5.82
C PHE A 60 6.26 -4.35 -6.68
N SER A 61 5.19 -4.99 -6.25
CA SER A 61 4.63 -6.22 -6.82
C SER A 61 3.17 -6.01 -7.25
N TYR A 62 2.89 -4.90 -7.99
CA TYR A 62 1.56 -4.56 -8.48
C TYR A 62 1.60 -3.89 -9.86
N GLY A 63 0.46 -3.86 -10.54
CA GLY A 63 0.31 -3.27 -11.85
C GLY A 63 -0.78 -2.19 -11.91
N ALA A 64 -1.03 -1.67 -13.11
CA ALA A 64 -1.96 -0.57 -13.36
C ALA A 64 -3.40 -0.86 -12.91
N SER A 65 -3.84 -2.11 -12.96
CA SER A 65 -5.21 -2.50 -12.55
C SER A 65 -5.48 -2.28 -11.07
N THR A 66 -4.45 -2.32 -10.24
CA THR A 66 -4.52 -2.14 -8.77
C THR A 66 -3.90 -0.83 -8.28
N GLU A 67 -3.45 0.02 -9.21
CA GLU A 67 -2.91 1.35 -8.91
C GLU A 67 -3.80 2.17 -7.97
N PRO A 68 -5.16 2.20 -8.10
CA PRO A 68 -6.01 3.01 -7.22
C PRO A 68 -5.91 2.65 -5.73
N GLU A 69 -5.58 1.41 -5.38
CA GLU A 69 -5.35 0.97 -3.99
C GLU A 69 -3.88 1.07 -3.58
N MET A 70 -2.99 0.61 -4.46
CA MET A 70 -1.58 0.41 -4.11
C MET A 70 -0.75 1.69 -4.17
N GLN A 71 -1.04 2.57 -5.13
CA GLN A 71 -0.27 3.82 -5.30
C GLN A 71 -0.45 4.81 -4.14
N PRO A 72 -1.67 5.02 -3.57
CA PRO A 72 -1.83 5.81 -2.35
C PRO A 72 -1.05 5.23 -1.16
N MET A 73 -1.01 3.91 -1.03
CA MET A 73 -0.25 3.22 0.01
C MET A 73 1.26 3.45 -0.16
N ALA A 74 1.79 3.28 -1.37
CA ALA A 74 3.19 3.56 -1.69
C ALA A 74 3.58 5.00 -1.35
N ARG A 75 2.71 5.98 -1.66
CA ARG A 75 2.91 7.39 -1.31
C ARG A 75 3.00 7.60 0.20
N ALA A 76 2.08 7.02 0.96
CA ALA A 76 2.04 7.17 2.41
C ALA A 76 3.31 6.59 3.07
N ILE A 77 3.75 5.41 2.63
CA ILE A 77 4.99 4.76 3.08
C ILE A 77 6.22 5.62 2.72
N LEU A 78 6.35 6.07 1.47
CA LEU A 78 7.50 6.89 1.05
C LEU A 78 7.55 8.23 1.77
N ARG A 79 6.40 8.89 1.99
CA ARG A 79 6.34 10.11 2.80
C ARG A 79 6.80 9.88 4.23
N HIS A 80 6.41 8.76 4.83
CA HIS A 80 6.90 8.38 6.15
C HIS A 80 8.42 8.21 6.12
N CYS A 81 8.94 7.37 5.23
CA CYS A 81 10.39 7.15 5.11
C CYS A 81 11.15 8.47 4.94
N PHE A 82 10.75 9.30 3.99
CA PHE A 82 11.51 10.52 3.66
C PHE A 82 11.36 11.64 4.70
N SER A 83 10.20 11.73 5.37
CA SER A 83 10.03 12.67 6.48
C SER A 83 10.89 12.32 7.70
N ARG A 84 11.21 11.04 7.87
CA ARG A 84 12.05 10.50 8.95
C ARG A 84 13.50 10.26 8.54
N ASN A 85 13.90 10.65 7.32
CA ASN A 85 15.23 10.41 6.75
C ASN A 85 15.62 8.93 6.66
N ILE A 86 14.63 8.02 6.60
CA ILE A 86 14.88 6.60 6.35
C ILE A 86 15.35 6.42 4.91
N LYS A 87 16.42 5.69 4.72
CA LYS A 87 16.99 5.37 3.41
C LYS A 87 16.18 4.27 2.73
N VAL A 88 15.94 4.41 1.42
CA VAL A 88 15.05 3.49 0.68
C VAL A 88 15.75 2.91 -0.54
N VAL A 89 15.83 1.58 -0.61
CA VAL A 89 16.13 0.86 -1.85
C VAL A 89 14.83 0.26 -2.38
N ALA A 90 14.53 0.52 -3.64
CA ALA A 90 13.29 0.07 -4.27
C ALA A 90 13.57 -0.93 -5.39
N VAL A 91 12.83 -2.05 -5.40
CA VAL A 91 12.85 -3.09 -6.43
C VAL A 91 11.47 -3.36 -6.97
N CYS A 92 11.35 -3.89 -8.17
CA CYS A 92 10.11 -4.37 -8.74
C CYS A 92 10.20 -5.88 -9.02
N LEU A 93 9.25 -6.64 -8.49
CA LEU A 93 9.09 -8.05 -8.78
C LEU A 93 7.92 -8.33 -9.74
N TRP A 94 7.23 -7.29 -10.18
CA TRP A 94 6.11 -7.35 -11.13
C TRP A 94 6.44 -6.56 -12.39
N PRO A 95 6.20 -7.11 -13.60
CA PRO A 95 6.66 -6.49 -14.84
C PRO A 95 6.01 -5.14 -15.16
N GLU A 96 4.81 -4.87 -14.63
CA GLU A 96 4.10 -3.59 -14.81
C GLU A 96 4.48 -2.53 -13.77
N ALA A 97 5.17 -2.92 -12.69
CA ALA A 97 5.48 -2.03 -11.57
C ALA A 97 6.48 -0.91 -11.86
N PRO A 98 7.50 -1.06 -12.75
CA PRO A 98 8.60 -0.08 -12.85
C PRO A 98 8.16 1.35 -13.10
N GLY A 99 7.18 1.56 -13.99
CA GLY A 99 6.67 2.91 -14.28
C GLY A 99 5.97 3.55 -13.08
N LEU A 100 5.23 2.76 -12.32
CA LEU A 100 4.49 3.20 -11.13
C LEU A 100 5.45 3.48 -9.97
N ALA A 101 6.40 2.58 -9.73
CA ALA A 101 7.42 2.71 -8.68
C ALA A 101 8.30 3.93 -8.92
N ARG A 102 8.86 4.08 -10.14
CA ARG A 102 9.67 5.24 -10.49
C ARG A 102 8.92 6.55 -10.27
N LYS A 103 7.69 6.65 -10.79
CA LYS A 103 6.88 7.87 -10.67
C LYS A 103 6.67 8.28 -9.22
N VAL A 104 6.35 7.35 -8.33
CA VAL A 104 6.09 7.68 -6.92
C VAL A 104 7.39 7.99 -6.16
N LEU A 105 8.49 7.30 -6.47
CA LEU A 105 9.80 7.57 -5.87
C LEU A 105 10.31 8.97 -6.24
N GLU A 106 10.26 9.33 -7.51
CA GLU A 106 10.66 10.65 -8.00
C GLU A 106 9.76 11.74 -7.41
N GLU A 107 8.44 11.59 -7.48
CA GLU A 107 7.49 12.58 -6.98
C GLU A 107 7.65 12.85 -5.47
N ILE A 108 7.75 11.80 -4.65
CA ILE A 108 7.91 11.96 -3.20
C ILE A 108 9.34 12.33 -2.83
N GLY A 109 10.34 11.84 -3.58
CA GLY A 109 11.73 12.28 -3.44
C GLY A 109 11.88 13.78 -3.63
N ASP A 110 11.31 14.33 -4.70
CA ASP A 110 11.29 15.77 -4.99
C ASP A 110 10.53 16.56 -3.90
N GLU A 111 9.38 16.02 -3.43
CA GLU A 111 8.59 16.63 -2.35
C GLU A 111 9.40 16.86 -1.07
N PHE A 112 10.33 15.94 -0.74
CA PHE A 112 11.17 16.01 0.46
C PHE A 112 12.63 16.42 0.18
N GLY A 113 12.97 16.79 -1.06
CA GLY A 113 14.32 17.19 -1.45
C GLY A 113 15.36 16.08 -1.29
N LYS A 114 14.96 14.82 -1.53
CA LYS A 114 15.83 13.64 -1.38
C LYS A 114 16.75 13.45 -2.57
N ILE A 115 17.97 13.03 -2.29
CA ILE A 115 19.04 12.87 -3.29
C ILE A 115 19.10 11.41 -3.74
N TYR A 116 18.95 11.19 -5.06
CA TYR A 116 19.11 9.86 -5.65
C TYR A 116 20.53 9.30 -5.43
N GLY A 117 20.61 8.03 -5.05
CA GLY A 117 21.87 7.34 -4.75
C GLY A 117 22.42 7.58 -3.34
N GLU A 118 21.85 8.54 -2.60
CA GLU A 118 22.21 8.82 -1.21
C GLU A 118 21.06 8.49 -0.26
N ASP A 119 19.84 9.03 -0.53
CA ASP A 119 18.64 8.83 0.27
C ASP A 119 17.78 7.71 -0.27
N TYR A 120 17.70 7.55 -1.59
CA TYR A 120 16.96 6.47 -2.23
C TYR A 120 17.63 6.00 -3.52
N ALA A 121 17.37 4.73 -3.87
CA ALA A 121 17.80 4.13 -5.12
C ALA A 121 16.70 3.22 -5.69
N PHE A 122 16.56 3.20 -7.01
CA PHE A 122 15.61 2.36 -7.72
C PHE A 122 16.32 1.37 -8.63
N LEU A 123 16.16 0.07 -8.35
CA LEU A 123 16.88 -1.00 -9.04
C LEU A 123 16.11 -1.57 -10.23
N GLY A 124 14.85 -1.13 -10.42
CA GLY A 124 14.02 -1.59 -11.53
C GLY A 124 13.43 -2.97 -11.33
N PHE A 125 13.04 -3.60 -12.45
CA PHE A 125 12.39 -4.91 -12.48
C PHE A 125 13.40 -6.04 -12.74
N LYS A 126 13.27 -7.12 -11.96
CA LYS A 126 13.99 -8.37 -12.17
C LYS A 126 13.00 -9.52 -12.34
N PRO A 127 12.99 -10.22 -13.49
CA PRO A 127 12.17 -11.42 -13.65
C PRO A 127 12.74 -12.59 -12.84
N GLY A 128 11.86 -13.47 -12.33
CA GLY A 128 12.29 -14.68 -11.61
C GLY A 128 11.54 -14.94 -10.30
N ASN A 129 10.61 -14.06 -9.90
CA ASN A 129 9.72 -14.27 -8.74
C ASN A 129 10.51 -14.61 -7.47
N PHE A 130 10.20 -15.75 -6.82
CA PHE A 130 10.88 -16.21 -5.61
C PHE A 130 12.39 -16.42 -5.79
N ALA A 131 12.85 -16.76 -7.00
CA ALA A 131 14.28 -16.96 -7.25
C ALA A 131 15.09 -15.66 -7.12
N VAL A 132 14.47 -14.51 -7.43
CA VAL A 132 15.09 -13.20 -7.21
C VAL A 132 15.23 -12.92 -5.73
N VAL A 133 14.19 -13.19 -4.93
CA VAL A 133 14.22 -13.02 -3.45
C VAL A 133 15.31 -13.89 -2.85
N LEU A 134 15.39 -15.16 -3.27
CA LEU A 134 16.39 -16.08 -2.82
C LEU A 134 17.81 -15.60 -3.18
N ASN A 135 18.00 -15.12 -4.39
CA ASN A 135 19.29 -14.62 -4.86
C ASN A 135 19.72 -13.34 -4.12
N MET A 136 18.81 -12.38 -3.90
CA MET A 136 19.06 -11.19 -3.07
C MET A 136 19.53 -11.55 -1.66
N GLY A 137 19.03 -12.64 -1.10
CA GLY A 137 19.45 -13.10 0.22
C GLY A 137 20.80 -13.80 0.24
N GLN A 138 21.25 -14.36 -0.89
CA GLN A 138 22.58 -14.98 -1.04
C GLN A 138 23.63 -13.92 -1.39
N ASP A 139 23.40 -13.16 -2.45
CA ASP A 139 24.19 -12.04 -2.89
C ASP A 139 23.28 -10.99 -3.59
N PHE A 140 23.11 -9.86 -2.95
CA PHE A 140 22.23 -8.80 -3.45
C PHE A 140 22.73 -8.21 -4.77
N ARG A 141 24.04 -8.19 -4.98
CA ARG A 141 24.66 -7.65 -6.19
C ARG A 141 24.58 -8.60 -7.37
N ASP A 142 24.54 -9.90 -7.13
CA ASP A 142 24.28 -10.88 -8.19
C ASP A 142 22.82 -10.77 -8.67
N ALA A 143 21.89 -10.48 -7.76
CA ALA A 143 20.51 -10.21 -8.12
C ALA A 143 20.39 -8.87 -8.86
N PHE A 144 21.01 -7.81 -8.34
CA PHE A 144 20.97 -6.46 -8.90
C PHE A 144 22.41 -5.89 -8.97
N PRO A 145 23.16 -6.10 -10.07
CA PRO A 145 24.51 -5.56 -10.21
C PRO A 145 24.56 -4.03 -10.39
N GLN A 146 23.44 -3.46 -10.85
CA GLN A 146 23.30 -2.04 -11.14
C GLN A 146 21.86 -1.57 -10.90
N ASP A 147 21.69 -0.26 -10.79
CA ASP A 147 20.37 0.37 -10.69
C ASP A 147 19.63 0.39 -12.04
N ASN A 148 18.42 0.95 -12.05
CA ASN A 148 17.59 1.04 -13.24
C ASN A 148 18.20 1.86 -14.39
N TRP A 149 19.22 2.67 -14.12
CA TRP A 149 19.92 3.51 -15.10
C TRP A 149 21.32 2.98 -15.49
N GLY A 150 21.69 1.82 -14.97
CA GLY A 150 22.97 1.16 -15.28
C GLY A 150 24.13 1.62 -14.40
N THR A 151 23.86 2.31 -13.29
CA THR A 151 24.88 2.66 -12.31
C THR A 151 25.19 1.48 -11.42
N PRO A 152 26.45 0.98 -11.36
CA PRO A 152 26.81 -0.10 -10.45
C PRO A 152 26.46 0.24 -9.00
N LEU A 153 25.88 -0.71 -8.25
CA LEU A 153 25.42 -0.47 -6.87
C LEU A 153 26.56 -0.04 -5.94
N GLU A 154 27.78 -0.47 -6.19
CA GLU A 154 28.98 -0.06 -5.43
C GLU A 154 29.34 1.42 -5.57
N LYS A 155 28.84 2.10 -6.61
CA LYS A 155 29.03 3.53 -6.85
C LYS A 155 27.99 4.42 -6.21
N LEU A 156 26.85 3.85 -5.80
CA LEU A 156 25.82 4.57 -5.06
C LEU A 156 26.15 4.54 -3.57
N ALA A 157 26.20 5.69 -2.93
CA ALA A 157 26.53 5.80 -1.50
C ALA A 157 25.58 4.93 -0.64
N LEU A 158 24.30 4.91 -1.01
CA LEU A 158 23.25 4.15 -0.32
C LEU A 158 23.46 2.63 -0.34
N THR A 159 23.92 2.06 -1.47
CA THR A 159 23.96 0.60 -1.67
C THR A 159 25.39 0.03 -1.64
N ARG A 160 26.40 0.90 -1.39
CA ARG A 160 27.80 0.50 -1.40
C ARG A 160 28.11 -0.68 -0.47
N ASP A 161 27.47 -0.70 0.69
CA ASP A 161 27.76 -1.70 1.72
C ASP A 161 26.71 -2.82 1.78
N VAL A 162 25.63 -2.73 0.98
CA VAL A 162 24.59 -3.77 0.87
C VAL A 162 25.15 -4.99 0.13
N ARG A 163 25.04 -6.16 0.76
CA ARG A 163 25.48 -7.46 0.24
C ARG A 163 24.38 -8.50 0.18
N THR A 164 23.47 -8.49 1.14
CA THR A 164 22.39 -9.49 1.31
C THR A 164 21.12 -8.81 1.80
N LEU A 165 20.03 -9.57 1.86
CA LEU A 165 18.77 -9.09 2.48
C LEU A 165 18.89 -8.79 3.98
N ARG A 166 19.93 -9.31 4.66
CA ARG A 166 20.17 -9.04 6.09
C ARG A 166 20.71 -7.65 6.37
N ASP A 167 21.17 -6.97 5.34
CA ASP A 167 21.69 -5.61 5.46
C ASP A 167 20.56 -4.55 5.41
N PHE A 168 19.31 -4.98 5.27
CA PHE A 168 18.13 -4.15 5.39
C PHE A 168 17.50 -4.33 6.77
N ASP A 169 17.21 -3.21 7.44
CA ASP A 169 16.58 -3.19 8.76
C ASP A 169 15.10 -3.55 8.69
N PHE A 170 14.49 -3.36 7.52
CA PHE A 170 13.11 -3.69 7.27
C PHE A 170 12.85 -3.93 5.77
N VAL A 171 12.02 -4.91 5.46
CA VAL A 171 11.54 -5.18 4.10
C VAL A 171 10.03 -5.02 4.07
N PHE A 172 9.55 -4.25 3.09
CA PHE A 172 8.13 -4.00 2.88
C PHE A 172 7.75 -4.27 1.43
N ASP A 173 6.79 -5.18 1.18
CA ASP A 173 6.30 -5.48 -0.17
C ASP A 173 4.90 -4.91 -0.40
N LEU A 174 4.74 -4.17 -1.48
CA LEU A 174 3.47 -3.65 -1.99
C LEU A 174 2.93 -4.64 -3.03
N ALA A 175 1.99 -5.50 -2.63
CA ALA A 175 1.56 -6.66 -3.39
C ALA A 175 0.11 -6.58 -3.88
N ALA A 176 -0.09 -6.90 -5.14
CA ALA A 176 -1.41 -7.17 -5.71
C ALA A 176 -1.50 -8.58 -6.32
N GLY A 177 -0.70 -9.52 -5.78
CA GLY A 177 -0.57 -10.92 -6.21
C GLY A 177 0.29 -11.70 -5.22
N ASP A 178 0.85 -12.78 -5.66
CA ASP A 178 1.44 -13.88 -4.87
C ASP A 178 2.73 -13.55 -4.11
N SER A 179 3.30 -12.35 -4.24
CA SER A 179 4.67 -12.05 -3.81
C SER A 179 4.88 -12.17 -2.30
N ILE A 180 3.94 -11.72 -1.46
CA ILE A 180 4.06 -11.82 -0.01
C ILE A 180 4.07 -13.28 0.43
N GLU A 181 3.00 -14.00 0.06
CA GLU A 181 2.73 -15.35 0.54
C GLU A 181 3.72 -16.38 -0.01
N PHE A 182 4.01 -16.32 -1.32
CA PHE A 182 4.75 -17.37 -2.01
C PHE A 182 6.21 -17.02 -2.32
N TRP A 183 6.64 -15.75 -2.16
CA TRP A 183 8.02 -15.37 -2.47
C TRP A 183 8.74 -14.79 -1.25
N TRP A 184 8.20 -13.70 -0.65
CA TRP A 184 8.89 -13.00 0.42
C TRP A 184 8.93 -13.78 1.75
N ILE A 185 7.82 -14.39 2.16
CA ILE A 185 7.78 -15.13 3.42
C ILE A 185 8.66 -16.37 3.34
N PRO A 186 8.43 -17.34 2.43
CA PRO A 186 9.18 -18.61 2.47
C PRO A 186 10.63 -18.49 2.03
N TYR A 187 10.95 -17.62 1.08
CA TYR A 187 12.29 -17.51 0.51
C TYR A 187 13.09 -16.30 1.00
N GLY A 188 12.45 -15.33 1.64
CA GLY A 188 13.05 -14.15 2.21
C GLY A 188 13.05 -14.21 3.75
N GLN A 189 11.90 -13.90 4.36
CA GLN A 189 11.77 -13.69 5.78
C GLN A 189 12.14 -14.92 6.61
N GLU A 190 11.58 -16.09 6.30
CA GLU A 190 11.89 -17.33 7.05
C GLU A 190 13.36 -17.72 6.95
N LYS A 191 13.96 -17.48 5.79
CA LYS A 191 15.33 -17.90 5.52
C LYS A 191 16.39 -16.95 6.06
N TYR A 192 16.13 -15.65 6.04
CA TYR A 192 17.13 -14.63 6.37
C TYR A 192 16.80 -13.86 7.65
N GLY A 193 15.56 -13.91 8.16
CA GLY A 193 15.18 -13.46 9.51
C GLY A 193 15.05 -11.94 9.67
N PHE A 194 14.89 -11.17 8.60
CA PHE A 194 14.65 -9.73 8.69
C PHE A 194 13.18 -9.43 9.09
N PRO A 195 12.90 -8.27 9.73
CA PRO A 195 11.54 -7.80 9.92
C PRO A 195 10.84 -7.59 8.58
N PHE A 196 9.62 -8.12 8.43
CA PHE A 196 8.87 -8.07 7.19
C PHE A 196 7.43 -7.62 7.42
N ALA A 197 6.93 -6.75 6.55
CA ALA A 197 5.53 -6.41 6.46
C ALA A 197 5.11 -6.23 5.01
N GLY A 198 3.82 -6.10 4.78
CA GLY A 198 3.29 -5.87 3.44
C GLY A 198 2.11 -4.93 3.40
N GLY A 199 1.91 -4.40 2.22
CA GLY A 199 0.68 -3.75 1.83
C GLY A 199 0.04 -4.53 0.69
N CYS A 200 -1.24 -4.82 0.77
CA CYS A 200 -1.93 -5.61 -0.26
C CYS A 200 -3.26 -5.01 -0.64
N THR A 201 -3.86 -5.52 -1.73
CA THR A 201 -5.25 -5.19 -2.08
C THR A 201 -6.21 -5.72 -1.01
N ALA A 202 -7.38 -5.11 -0.87
CA ALA A 202 -8.36 -5.48 0.15
C ALA A 202 -8.80 -6.95 0.06
N VAL A 203 -8.85 -7.50 -1.15
CA VAL A 203 -9.27 -8.90 -1.39
C VAL A 203 -8.23 -9.92 -0.94
N MET A 204 -6.95 -9.55 -0.87
CA MET A 204 -5.86 -10.44 -0.44
C MET A 204 -5.63 -10.42 1.07
N ALA A 205 -6.05 -9.37 1.76
CA ALA A 205 -5.75 -9.20 3.19
C ALA A 205 -6.14 -10.42 4.06
N PRO A 206 -7.29 -11.08 3.85
CA PRO A 206 -7.66 -12.27 4.64
C PRO A 206 -6.67 -13.43 4.50
N ASP A 207 -6.07 -13.64 3.33
CA ASP A 207 -5.12 -14.73 3.08
C ASP A 207 -3.79 -14.52 3.83
N LEU A 208 -3.49 -13.26 4.20
CA LEU A 208 -2.27 -12.89 4.90
C LEU A 208 -2.41 -12.89 6.44
N PHE A 209 -3.61 -12.98 7.00
CA PHE A 209 -3.81 -13.03 8.45
C PHE A 209 -3.10 -14.20 9.17
N PRO A 210 -2.99 -15.42 8.59
CA PRO A 210 -2.19 -16.49 9.21
C PRO A 210 -0.73 -16.10 9.45
N PHE A 211 -0.12 -15.33 8.56
CA PHE A 211 1.27 -14.88 8.68
C PHE A 211 1.48 -13.79 9.73
N LEU A 212 0.45 -12.99 10.01
CA LEU A 212 0.43 -12.07 11.15
C LEU A 212 0.35 -12.86 12.48
N GLN A 213 -0.52 -13.89 12.53
CA GLN A 213 -0.70 -14.73 13.72
C GLN A 213 0.56 -15.54 14.04
N SER A 214 1.25 -16.06 13.02
CA SER A 214 2.52 -16.79 13.16
C SER A 214 3.73 -15.89 13.42
N LYS A 215 3.54 -14.54 13.37
CA LYS A 215 4.59 -13.51 13.52
C LYS A 215 5.65 -13.54 12.42
N GLN A 216 5.33 -14.11 11.26
CA GLN A 216 6.17 -14.00 10.06
C GLN A 216 6.08 -12.61 9.44
N MET A 217 4.97 -11.90 9.70
CA MET A 217 4.80 -10.49 9.37
C MET A 217 4.60 -9.67 10.65
N VAL A 218 5.21 -8.49 10.70
CA VAL A 218 5.04 -7.56 11.82
C VAL A 218 3.74 -6.79 11.75
N GLY A 219 3.18 -6.61 10.55
CA GLY A 219 1.94 -5.88 10.30
C GLY A 219 1.53 -5.95 8.84
N LEU A 220 0.37 -5.37 8.53
CA LEU A 220 -0.24 -5.40 7.20
C LEU A 220 -1.07 -4.14 6.95
N LEU A 221 -0.94 -3.58 5.75
CA LEU A 221 -1.86 -2.57 5.21
C LEU A 221 -2.80 -3.24 4.21
N GLY A 222 -4.08 -3.40 4.56
CA GLY A 222 -5.08 -4.03 3.70
C GLY A 222 -5.88 -3.02 2.88
N GLY A 223 -5.67 -3.01 1.57
CA GLY A 223 -6.40 -2.18 0.62
C GLY A 223 -6.30 -0.68 0.85
N LEU A 224 -7.21 0.05 0.22
CA LEU A 224 -7.29 1.51 0.38
C LEU A 224 -7.56 1.94 1.83
N ALA A 225 -8.24 1.08 2.61
CA ALA A 225 -8.51 1.32 4.03
C ALA A 225 -7.22 1.38 4.84
N GLY A 226 -6.35 0.36 4.71
CA GLY A 226 -5.04 0.33 5.37
C GLY A 226 -4.16 1.51 4.96
N ALA A 227 -4.20 1.92 3.69
CA ALA A 227 -3.49 3.11 3.22
C ALA A 227 -4.01 4.40 3.88
N ALA A 228 -5.34 4.55 4.03
CA ALA A 228 -5.96 5.72 4.66
C ALA A 228 -5.70 5.77 6.18
N GLU A 229 -5.69 4.61 6.84
CA GLU A 229 -5.27 4.47 8.23
C GLU A 229 -3.82 4.92 8.42
N TYR A 230 -2.94 4.50 7.50
CA TYR A 230 -1.52 4.88 7.52
C TYR A 230 -1.29 6.36 7.24
N GLU A 231 -2.02 6.97 6.28
CA GLU A 231 -2.02 8.42 6.05
C GLU A 231 -2.36 9.19 7.35
N THR A 232 -3.30 8.65 8.14
CA THR A 232 -3.70 9.25 9.42
C THR A 232 -2.55 9.22 10.44
N LEU A 233 -1.79 8.11 10.52
CA LEU A 233 -0.63 7.98 11.42
C LEU A 233 0.53 8.91 11.01
N VAL A 234 0.77 9.03 9.71
CA VAL A 234 1.78 9.96 9.16
C VAL A 234 1.37 11.42 9.32
N GLY A 235 0.10 11.68 9.68
CA GLY A 235 -0.44 13.04 9.86
C GLY A 235 -0.67 13.78 8.53
N ARG A 236 -0.75 13.07 7.42
CA ARG A 236 -0.96 13.63 6.08
C ARG A 236 -2.00 12.84 5.30
N GLN A 237 -3.24 13.27 5.43
CA GLN A 237 -4.37 12.74 4.67
C GLN A 237 -4.25 13.13 3.19
N ASP A 238 -4.43 12.16 2.29
CA ASP A 238 -4.32 12.33 0.84
C ASP A 238 -5.34 11.42 0.13
N LYS A 239 -4.95 10.83 -0.99
CA LYS A 239 -5.81 10.07 -1.92
C LYS A 239 -6.48 8.86 -1.28
N ALA A 240 -5.80 8.17 -0.35
CA ALA A 240 -6.40 7.02 0.32
C ALA A 240 -7.55 7.46 1.23
N THR A 241 -7.35 8.48 2.06
CA THR A 241 -8.40 9.01 2.95
C THR A 241 -9.58 9.58 2.17
N ALA A 242 -9.31 10.33 1.08
CA ALA A 242 -10.37 10.86 0.20
C ALA A 242 -11.19 9.73 -0.45
N GLY A 243 -10.50 8.70 -0.97
CA GLY A 243 -11.15 7.53 -1.57
C GLY A 243 -12.00 6.75 -0.58
N MET A 244 -11.50 6.51 0.64
CA MET A 244 -12.27 5.84 1.70
C MET A 244 -13.49 6.64 2.15
N SER A 245 -13.37 7.98 2.22
CA SER A 245 -14.50 8.85 2.54
C SER A 245 -15.60 8.75 1.48
N ALA A 246 -15.24 8.79 0.20
CA ALA A 246 -16.18 8.62 -0.90
C ALA A 246 -16.84 7.24 -0.90
N GLN A 247 -16.08 6.19 -0.68
CA GLN A 247 -16.61 4.81 -0.57
C GLN A 247 -17.59 4.67 0.61
N SER A 248 -17.25 5.24 1.77
CA SER A 248 -18.12 5.22 2.95
C SER A 248 -19.44 5.94 2.71
N MET A 249 -19.41 7.10 2.04
CA MET A 249 -20.62 7.83 1.67
C MET A 249 -21.48 7.06 0.67
N ALA A 250 -20.88 6.43 -0.33
CA ALA A 250 -21.59 5.56 -1.27
C ALA A 250 -22.30 4.39 -0.55
N HIS A 251 -21.61 3.71 0.34
CA HIS A 251 -22.19 2.62 1.13
C HIS A 251 -23.35 3.11 2.00
N LEU A 252 -23.20 4.24 2.68
CA LEU A 252 -24.27 4.82 3.50
C LEU A 252 -25.54 5.09 2.68
N ILE A 253 -25.39 5.68 1.48
CA ILE A 253 -26.48 5.96 0.57
C ILE A 253 -27.17 4.68 0.11
N ILE A 254 -26.40 3.67 -0.30
CA ILE A 254 -26.93 2.37 -0.73
C ILE A 254 -27.70 1.70 0.40
N VAL A 255 -27.12 1.64 1.61
CA VAL A 255 -27.78 1.05 2.79
C VAL A 255 -29.07 1.82 3.11
N ALA A 256 -29.06 3.15 3.05
CA ALA A 256 -30.26 3.96 3.26
C ALA A 256 -31.37 3.60 2.25
N PHE A 257 -31.05 3.50 0.96
CA PHE A 257 -32.05 3.08 -0.06
C PHE A 257 -32.57 1.67 0.17
N ILE A 258 -31.74 0.73 0.58
CA ILE A 258 -32.17 -0.65 0.92
C ILE A 258 -33.15 -0.62 2.10
N LEU A 259 -32.82 0.11 3.17
CA LEU A 259 -33.69 0.21 4.35
C LEU A 259 -35.01 0.88 4.02
N PHE A 260 -35.01 1.99 3.30
CA PHE A 260 -36.22 2.69 2.88
C PHE A 260 -37.09 1.84 1.94
N GLY A 261 -36.47 1.15 0.98
CA GLY A 261 -37.19 0.25 0.07
C GLY A 261 -37.89 -0.92 0.80
N ASN A 262 -37.16 -1.58 1.70
CA ASN A 262 -37.71 -2.67 2.51
C ASN A 262 -38.83 -2.17 3.44
N MET A 263 -38.65 -1.03 4.09
CA MET A 263 -39.69 -0.44 4.96
C MET A 263 -40.94 -0.11 4.14
N ALA A 264 -40.82 0.49 2.98
CA ALA A 264 -41.95 0.79 2.09
C ALA A 264 -42.68 -0.49 1.66
N PHE A 265 -41.94 -1.55 1.32
CA PHE A 265 -42.52 -2.85 0.95
C PHE A 265 -43.30 -3.49 2.10
N PHE A 266 -42.77 -3.55 3.32
CA PHE A 266 -43.45 -4.09 4.47
C PHE A 266 -44.73 -3.30 4.86
N LEU A 267 -44.65 -1.98 4.78
CA LEU A 267 -45.80 -1.11 5.05
C LEU A 267 -46.91 -1.25 3.98
N SER A 268 -46.56 -1.53 2.71
CA SER A 268 -47.50 -1.75 1.64
C SER A 268 -48.25 -3.07 1.77
N ARG A 269 -47.63 -4.11 2.34
CA ARG A 269 -48.25 -5.44 2.56
C ARG A 269 -49.27 -5.49 3.72
N ARG A 270 -49.20 -4.48 4.60
CA ARG A 270 -50.13 -4.40 5.76
C ARG A 270 -51.45 -3.67 5.44
N ARG A 271 -51.62 -3.21 4.21
CA ARG A 271 -52.84 -2.64 3.68
C ARG A 271 -53.45 -3.58 2.63
#